data_c824140955c8f968d38558b5f35cf69a
#
_entry.id   c824140955c8f968d38558b5f35cf69a
#
_cell.length_a   1.000
_cell.length_b   1.000
_cell.length_c   1.000
_cell.angle_alpha   90.00
_cell.angle_beta   90.00
_cell.angle_gamma   90.00
#
_symmetry.space_group_name_H-M   'P 1'
#
loop_
_entity.id
_entity.type
_entity.pdbx_description
1 polymer ?
#
loop_
_entity_poly.entity_id
_entity_poly.type
_entity_poly.pdbx_seq_one_letter_code
_entity_poly.pdbx_strand_id
1 'polypeptide(L)'
;MYSKILSDINQPYYKNNFENDGQRFVAWYLRNIHNLDTYQTKDCLTDGANDKQIDAVYIDDRSCTIFIIQGKFYKGDTVDAEPLREVLSSCVQIKDLEHLQDGANQKLKIKICEIAKALEDDYEICFELITTAN
;
A
#
# COMPACT_ATOMS: atom_id res chain seq x y z
N MET A 1 14.66 2.51 -14.21
CA MET A 1 13.34 2.23 -13.62
C MET A 1 12.63 3.46 -13.09
N TYR A 2 13.27 4.26 -12.26
CA TYR A 2 12.66 5.48 -11.71
C TYR A 2 12.10 6.40 -12.80
N SER A 3 12.87 6.68 -13.84
CA SER A 3 12.46 7.60 -14.91
C SER A 3 11.25 7.11 -15.69
N LYS A 4 11.17 5.80 -15.93
CA LYS A 4 10.02 5.21 -16.63
C LYS A 4 8.75 5.31 -15.78
N ILE A 5 8.85 4.98 -14.51
CA ILE A 5 7.71 5.04 -13.59
C ILE A 5 7.27 6.49 -13.40
N LEU A 6 8.23 7.42 -13.25
CA LEU A 6 7.93 8.84 -13.14
C LEU A 6 7.13 9.34 -14.35
N SER A 7 7.50 8.91 -15.56
CA SER A 7 6.75 9.24 -16.77
C SER A 7 5.34 8.68 -16.72
N ASP A 8 5.17 7.42 -16.31
CA ASP A 8 3.87 6.76 -16.24
C ASP A 8 2.94 7.43 -15.23
N ILE A 9 3.44 7.76 -14.04
CA ILE A 9 2.61 8.35 -12.98
C ILE A 9 2.30 9.83 -13.19
N ASN A 10 2.89 10.46 -14.20
CA ASN A 10 2.55 11.81 -14.61
C ASN A 10 1.34 11.86 -15.55
N GLN A 11 0.79 10.72 -15.92
CA GLN A 11 -0.43 10.66 -16.76
C GLN A 11 -1.66 11.17 -15.98
N PRO A 12 -2.70 11.65 -16.69
CA PRO A 12 -3.84 12.32 -16.06
C PRO A 12 -4.53 11.51 -14.96
N TYR A 13 -4.67 10.19 -15.13
CA TYR A 13 -5.33 9.37 -14.11
C TYR A 13 -4.64 9.54 -12.75
N TYR A 14 -3.32 9.41 -12.72
CA TYR A 14 -2.55 9.48 -11.47
C TYR A 14 -2.52 10.91 -10.90
N LYS A 15 -2.32 11.87 -11.77
CA LYS A 15 -2.28 13.29 -11.36
C LYS A 15 -3.60 13.77 -10.77
N ASN A 16 -4.72 13.30 -11.33
CA ASN A 16 -6.05 13.77 -10.93
C ASN A 16 -6.62 13.04 -9.71
N ASN A 17 -6.08 11.86 -9.37
CA ASN A 17 -6.65 11.04 -8.31
C ASN A 17 -5.78 10.90 -7.06
N PHE A 18 -4.49 11.27 -7.15
CA PHE A 18 -3.55 11.09 -6.03
C PHE A 18 -2.72 12.36 -5.84
N GLU A 19 -2.41 12.67 -4.58
CA GLU A 19 -1.85 13.97 -4.20
C GLU A 19 -0.35 14.12 -4.48
N ASN A 20 0.41 13.02 -4.41
CA ASN A 20 1.87 13.07 -4.53
C ASN A 20 2.41 11.85 -5.27
N ASP A 21 3.71 11.91 -5.60
CA ASP A 21 4.34 10.84 -6.37
C ASP A 21 4.42 9.52 -5.63
N GLY A 22 4.53 9.55 -4.31
CA GLY A 22 4.52 8.33 -3.49
C GLY A 22 3.21 7.57 -3.63
N GLN A 23 2.09 8.27 -3.49
CA GLN A 23 0.77 7.67 -3.70
C GLN A 23 0.59 7.17 -5.13
N ARG A 24 1.03 7.97 -6.10
CA ARG A 24 0.94 7.61 -7.52
C ARG A 24 1.74 6.35 -7.85
N PHE A 25 2.90 6.20 -7.22
CA PHE A 25 3.72 5.01 -7.38
C PHE A 25 3.01 3.75 -6.85
N VAL A 26 2.41 3.83 -5.68
CA VAL A 26 1.65 2.71 -5.11
C VAL A 26 0.46 2.37 -6.01
N ALA A 27 -0.26 3.37 -6.51
CA ALA A 27 -1.36 3.16 -7.44
C ALA A 27 -0.88 2.52 -8.75
N TRP A 28 0.26 2.96 -9.28
CA TRP A 28 0.87 2.37 -10.47
C TRP A 28 1.17 0.88 -10.25
N TYR A 29 1.73 0.53 -9.09
CA TYR A 29 2.04 -0.85 -8.73
C TYR A 29 0.77 -1.71 -8.69
N LEU A 30 -0.28 -1.23 -8.05
CA LEU A 30 -1.55 -1.96 -7.98
C LEU A 30 -2.14 -2.21 -9.37
N ARG A 31 -2.08 -1.22 -10.25
CA ARG A 31 -2.64 -1.35 -11.60
C ARG A 31 -1.81 -2.25 -12.51
N ASN A 32 -0.48 -2.20 -12.41
CA ASN A 32 0.40 -2.91 -13.34
C ASN A 32 0.81 -4.30 -12.85
N ILE A 33 0.90 -4.50 -11.55
CA ILE A 33 1.33 -5.78 -10.98
C ILE A 33 0.13 -6.61 -10.52
N HIS A 34 -0.82 -5.98 -9.83
CA HIS A 34 -2.03 -6.68 -9.37
C HIS A 34 -3.19 -6.57 -10.35
N ASN A 35 -3.02 -5.84 -11.43
CA ASN A 35 -4.00 -5.69 -12.52
C ASN A 35 -5.36 -5.13 -12.06
N LEU A 36 -5.36 -4.24 -11.07
CA LEU A 36 -6.58 -3.62 -10.58
C LEU A 36 -7.08 -2.55 -11.54
N ASP A 37 -8.41 -2.36 -11.58
CA ASP A 37 -8.99 -1.27 -12.33
C ASP A 37 -8.84 0.06 -11.57
N THR A 38 -9.33 1.16 -12.15
CA THR A 38 -9.16 2.49 -11.56
C THR A 38 -9.89 2.66 -10.22
N TYR A 39 -11.06 2.06 -10.08
CA TYR A 39 -11.84 2.15 -8.85
C TYR A 39 -11.23 1.30 -7.73
N GLN A 40 -10.87 0.06 -8.05
CA GLN A 40 -10.22 -0.84 -7.09
C GLN A 40 -8.92 -0.25 -6.56
N THR A 41 -8.12 0.33 -7.45
CA THR A 41 -6.85 0.96 -7.09
C THR A 41 -7.06 2.08 -6.08
N LYS A 42 -7.99 2.97 -6.37
CA LYS A 42 -8.27 4.10 -5.48
C LYS A 42 -8.81 3.65 -4.13
N ASP A 43 -9.66 2.62 -4.13
CA ASP A 43 -10.23 2.06 -2.90
C ASP A 43 -9.17 1.43 -1.99
N CYS A 44 -8.10 0.88 -2.56
CA CYS A 44 -7.06 0.21 -1.79
C CYS A 44 -6.11 1.18 -1.06
N LEU A 45 -5.97 2.41 -1.54
CA LEU A 45 -5.02 3.37 -0.96
C LEU A 45 -5.46 3.82 0.43
N THR A 46 -4.53 3.72 1.39
CA THR A 46 -4.73 4.18 2.77
C THR A 46 -3.78 5.31 3.13
N ASP A 47 -2.88 5.68 2.20
CA ASP A 47 -1.85 6.69 2.43
C ASP A 47 -2.46 8.06 2.78
N GLY A 48 -1.89 8.70 3.79
CA GLY A 48 -2.33 9.99 4.30
C GLY A 48 -1.92 10.13 5.76
N ALA A 49 -2.45 11.15 6.44
CA ALA A 49 -2.17 11.33 7.87
C ALA A 49 -2.66 10.11 8.66
N ASN A 50 -1.84 9.63 9.57
CA ASN A 50 -2.14 8.48 10.44
C ASN A 50 -2.42 7.18 9.68
N ASP A 51 -1.68 6.94 8.59
CA ASP A 51 -1.77 5.70 7.82
C ASP A 51 -0.99 4.54 8.45
N LYS A 52 -0.27 4.80 9.54
CA LYS A 52 0.51 3.80 10.27
C LYS A 52 1.57 3.10 9.40
N GLN A 53 2.11 3.84 8.41
CA GLN A 53 3.11 3.32 7.46
C GLN A 53 2.57 2.25 6.52
N ILE A 54 1.26 2.15 6.41
CA ILE A 54 0.59 1.28 5.44
C ILE A 54 0.05 2.17 4.33
N ASP A 55 0.55 1.99 3.11
CA ASP A 55 0.16 2.85 1.99
C ASP A 55 -1.06 2.31 1.25
N ALA A 56 -1.20 0.99 1.20
CA ALA A 56 -2.36 0.37 0.56
C ALA A 56 -2.63 -1.01 1.15
N VAL A 57 -3.90 -1.41 1.10
CA VAL A 57 -4.35 -2.75 1.46
C VAL A 57 -5.20 -3.29 0.31
N TYR A 58 -4.80 -4.43 -0.25
CA TYR A 58 -5.56 -5.11 -1.29
C TYR A 58 -5.88 -6.53 -0.84
N ILE A 59 -7.17 -6.86 -0.82
CA ILE A 59 -7.63 -8.20 -0.47
C ILE A 59 -8.03 -8.92 -1.75
N ASP A 60 -7.28 -9.98 -2.09
CA ASP A 60 -7.51 -10.77 -3.28
C ASP A 60 -8.27 -12.05 -2.90
N ASP A 61 -9.56 -12.08 -3.24
CA ASP A 61 -10.43 -13.21 -2.91
C ASP A 61 -10.10 -14.46 -3.73
N ARG A 62 -9.47 -14.30 -4.90
CA ARG A 62 -9.08 -15.45 -5.73
C ARG A 62 -7.98 -16.27 -5.10
N SER A 63 -6.99 -15.59 -4.50
CA SER A 63 -5.86 -16.26 -3.84
C SER A 63 -6.04 -16.34 -2.33
N CYS A 64 -7.11 -15.80 -1.79
CA CYS A 64 -7.38 -15.70 -0.35
C CYS A 64 -6.20 -15.05 0.38
N THR A 65 -5.72 -13.94 -0.17
CA THR A 65 -4.51 -13.25 0.32
C THR A 65 -4.82 -11.79 0.61
N ILE A 66 -4.30 -11.30 1.73
CA ILE A 66 -4.36 -9.89 2.12
C ILE A 66 -2.99 -9.28 1.83
N PHE A 67 -2.90 -8.37 0.87
CA PHE A 67 -1.64 -7.68 0.56
C PHE A 67 -1.58 -6.37 1.32
N ILE A 68 -0.53 -6.22 2.15
CA ILE A 68 -0.24 -4.99 2.89
C ILE A 68 0.97 -4.35 2.21
N ILE A 69 0.79 -3.16 1.67
CA ILE A 69 1.77 -2.56 0.75
C ILE A 69 2.35 -1.29 1.34
N GLN A 70 3.68 -1.21 1.35
CA GLN A 70 4.46 -0.04 1.69
C GLN A 70 5.29 0.33 0.47
N GLY A 71 5.14 1.57 -0.03
CA GLY A 71 5.85 2.04 -1.21
C GLY A 71 6.85 3.14 -0.89
N LYS A 72 8.02 3.09 -1.50
CA LYS A 72 9.05 4.14 -1.41
C LYS A 72 9.52 4.51 -2.80
N PHE A 73 9.17 5.71 -3.24
CA PHE A 73 9.52 6.21 -4.56
C PHE A 73 10.80 7.05 -4.46
N TYR A 74 11.93 6.43 -4.81
CA TYR A 74 13.25 7.05 -4.69
C TYR A 74 13.88 7.32 -6.05
N LYS A 75 14.56 8.44 -6.13
CA LYS A 75 15.48 8.74 -7.23
C LYS A 75 16.89 8.36 -6.80
N GLY A 76 17.20 7.09 -6.76
CA GLY A 76 18.52 6.64 -6.33
C GLY A 76 18.74 5.18 -6.64
N ASP A 77 19.97 4.74 -6.41
CA ASP A 77 20.40 3.39 -6.74
C ASP A 77 20.47 2.47 -5.52
N THR A 78 20.21 2.99 -4.33
CA THR A 78 20.32 2.21 -3.10
C THR A 78 19.07 2.33 -2.25
N VAL A 79 18.76 1.26 -1.51
CA VAL A 79 17.70 1.24 -0.50
C VAL A 79 18.37 1.36 0.87
N ASP A 80 18.00 2.35 1.67
CA ASP A 80 18.49 2.43 3.04
C ASP A 80 17.69 1.51 3.96
N ALA A 81 18.06 1.48 5.24
CA ALA A 81 17.43 0.58 6.21
C ALA A 81 16.05 1.05 6.68
N GLU A 82 15.68 2.30 6.43
CA GLU A 82 14.43 2.86 6.92
C GLU A 82 13.19 2.21 6.30
N PRO A 83 13.12 2.00 4.97
CA PRO A 83 11.96 1.30 4.40
C PRO A 83 11.74 -0.09 4.99
N LEU A 84 12.84 -0.83 5.27
CA LEU A 84 12.72 -2.14 5.89
C LEU A 84 12.17 -2.05 7.31
N ARG A 85 12.61 -1.06 8.09
CA ARG A 85 12.09 -0.82 9.43
C ARG A 85 10.60 -0.47 9.39
N GLU A 86 10.18 0.33 8.42
CA GLU A 86 8.77 0.70 8.26
C GLU A 86 7.91 -0.52 7.96
N VAL A 87 8.38 -1.45 7.11
CA VAL A 87 7.67 -2.71 6.83
C VAL A 87 7.56 -3.56 8.08
N LEU A 88 8.65 -3.69 8.84
CA LEU A 88 8.65 -4.46 10.09
C LEU A 88 7.71 -3.85 11.11
N SER A 89 7.66 -2.52 11.20
CA SER A 89 6.73 -1.82 12.08
C SER A 89 5.28 -2.10 11.68
N SER A 90 4.98 -2.08 10.38
CA SER A 90 3.65 -2.41 9.88
C SER A 90 3.25 -3.86 10.20
N CYS A 91 4.20 -4.79 10.10
CA CYS A 91 3.96 -6.20 10.46
C CYS A 91 3.56 -6.35 11.92
N VAL A 92 4.25 -5.64 12.82
CA VAL A 92 3.94 -5.68 14.25
C VAL A 92 2.57 -5.08 14.51
N GLN A 93 2.25 -3.96 13.86
CA GLN A 93 0.96 -3.28 14.04
C GLN A 93 -0.21 -4.12 13.56
N ILE A 94 -0.06 -4.80 12.43
CA ILE A 94 -1.13 -5.64 11.87
C ILE A 94 -1.50 -6.80 12.79
N LYS A 95 -0.53 -7.32 13.53
CA LYS A 95 -0.80 -8.41 14.50
C LYS A 95 -1.66 -7.95 15.67
N ASP A 96 -1.69 -6.65 15.95
CA ASP A 96 -2.55 -6.06 16.97
C ASP A 96 -3.52 -5.09 16.30
N LEU A 97 -4.56 -5.64 15.68
CA LEU A 97 -5.53 -4.85 14.91
C LEU A 97 -6.28 -3.85 15.77
N GLU A 98 -6.59 -4.21 17.02
CA GLU A 98 -7.32 -3.32 17.93
C GLU A 98 -6.48 -2.07 18.23
N HIS A 99 -5.21 -2.26 18.53
CA HIS A 99 -4.29 -1.15 18.79
C HIS A 99 -4.05 -0.32 17.52
N LEU A 100 -3.90 -0.99 16.37
CA LEU A 100 -3.70 -0.31 15.09
C LEU A 100 -4.87 0.59 14.73
N GLN A 101 -6.09 0.17 15.07
CA GLN A 101 -7.29 0.95 14.79
C GLN A 101 -7.31 2.27 15.55
N ASP A 102 -6.73 2.30 16.74
CA ASP A 102 -6.61 3.53 17.52
C ASP A 102 -5.69 4.53 16.80
N GLY A 103 -6.20 5.72 16.54
CA GLY A 103 -5.43 6.78 15.88
C GLY A 103 -5.19 6.59 14.39
N ALA A 104 -5.70 5.52 13.78
CA ALA A 104 -5.58 5.33 12.33
C ALA A 104 -6.47 6.31 11.57
N ASN A 105 -6.10 6.64 10.33
CA ASN A 105 -6.97 7.47 9.49
C ASN A 105 -8.22 6.67 9.08
N GLN A 106 -9.23 7.38 8.54
CA GLN A 106 -10.53 6.76 8.25
C GLN A 106 -10.44 5.65 7.21
N LYS A 107 -9.66 5.84 6.17
CA LYS A 107 -9.46 4.80 5.14
C LYS A 107 -8.84 3.55 5.71
N LEU A 108 -7.82 3.71 6.56
CA LEU A 108 -7.16 2.57 7.19
C LEU A 108 -8.09 1.85 8.16
N LYS A 109 -8.93 2.58 8.90
CA LYS A 109 -9.93 1.96 9.78
C LYS A 109 -10.88 1.04 9.01
N ILE A 110 -11.35 1.49 7.86
CA ILE A 110 -12.21 0.67 6.99
C ILE A 110 -11.47 -0.58 6.55
N LYS A 111 -10.22 -0.44 6.12
CA LYS A 111 -9.40 -1.58 5.67
C LYS A 111 -9.08 -2.54 6.81
N ILE A 112 -8.87 -2.04 8.03
CA ILE A 112 -8.64 -2.90 9.20
C ILE A 112 -9.86 -3.80 9.43
N CYS A 113 -11.07 -3.26 9.31
CA CYS A 113 -12.29 -4.07 9.44
C CYS A 113 -12.35 -5.16 8.36
N GLU A 114 -11.98 -4.82 7.12
CA GLU A 114 -11.93 -5.80 6.02
C GLU A 114 -10.86 -6.88 6.26
N ILE A 115 -9.70 -6.49 6.78
CA ILE A 115 -8.63 -7.42 7.15
C ILE A 115 -9.11 -8.38 8.22
N ALA A 116 -9.76 -7.89 9.26
CA ALA A 116 -10.25 -8.73 10.35
C ALA A 116 -11.23 -9.78 9.84
N LYS A 117 -12.14 -9.37 8.95
CA LYS A 117 -13.10 -10.27 8.34
C LYS A 117 -12.41 -11.35 7.47
N ALA A 118 -11.44 -10.95 6.68
CA ALA A 118 -10.69 -11.87 5.82
C ALA A 118 -9.90 -12.88 6.66
N LEU A 119 -9.32 -12.45 7.78
CA LEU A 119 -8.59 -13.36 8.67
C LEU A 119 -9.52 -14.39 9.31
N GLU A 120 -10.79 -14.05 9.56
CA GLU A 120 -11.78 -15.03 10.03
C GLU A 120 -12.01 -16.14 8.99
N ASP A 121 -11.83 -15.83 7.72
CA ASP A 121 -11.97 -16.76 6.60
C ASP A 121 -10.63 -17.44 6.23
N ASP A 122 -9.64 -17.40 7.11
CA ASP A 122 -8.33 -18.03 6.96
C ASP A 122 -7.49 -17.48 5.81
N TYR A 123 -7.66 -16.23 5.43
CA TYR A 123 -6.81 -15.57 4.42
C TYR A 123 -5.40 -15.37 4.97
N GLU A 124 -4.42 -15.49 4.10
CA GLU A 124 -3.02 -15.25 4.44
C GLU A 124 -2.66 -13.77 4.26
N ILE A 125 -1.71 -13.29 5.05
CA ILE A 125 -1.18 -11.94 4.94
C ILE A 125 0.14 -11.97 4.18
N CYS A 126 0.27 -11.13 3.15
CA CYS A 126 1.50 -10.93 2.40
C CYS A 126 1.91 -9.45 2.50
N PHE A 127 3.09 -9.20 3.05
CA PHE A 127 3.65 -7.85 3.12
C PHE A 127 4.51 -7.57 1.91
N GLU A 128 4.27 -6.43 1.25
CA GLU A 128 5.03 -6.03 0.06
C GLU A 128 5.68 -4.67 0.29
N LEU A 129 7.00 -4.64 0.26
CA LEU A 129 7.76 -3.40 0.19
C LEU A 129 8.14 -3.18 -1.27
N ILE A 130 7.66 -2.09 -1.86
CA ILE A 130 7.97 -1.74 -3.24
C ILE A 130 8.81 -0.47 -3.28
N THR A 131 9.83 -0.46 -4.14
CA THR A 131 10.73 0.67 -4.24
C THR A 131 11.28 0.80 -5.66
N THR A 132 11.61 2.02 -6.06
CA THR A 132 12.29 2.32 -7.31
C THR A 132 13.81 2.34 -7.16
N ALA A 133 14.35 2.19 -5.96
CA ALA A 133 15.78 2.08 -5.73
C ALA A 133 16.32 0.75 -6.28
N ASN A 134 17.53 0.78 -6.81
CA ASN A 134 18.14 -0.41 -7.40
C ASN A 134 18.92 -1.25 -6.39
#